data_99a9302b9282b770af6de25faeb89982
#
_entry.id   99a9302b9282b770af6de25faeb89982
#
_cell.length_a   1.000
_cell.length_b   1.000
_cell.length_c   1.000
_cell.angle_alpha   90.00
_cell.angle_beta   90.00
_cell.angle_gamma   90.00
#
_symmetry.space_group_name_H-M   'P 1'
#
loop_
_entity.id
_entity.type
_entity.pdbx_description
1 polymer ?
#
loop_
_entity_poly.entity_id
_entity_poly.type
_entity_poly.pdbx_seq_one_letter_code
_entity_poly.pdbx_strand_id
1 'polypeptide(L)'
;MIRNRPLTPKEKEAWDFAKDLHKDQIRKFINKPYFTAHVQKVNGIVKQYTTDEDILCAALLHDVIEDCFEDPDVGHHILEEKFGKRVADIVKELTSSKDEIDNDYDSKADYLIIKMFHMSDEALFIKLCDRLQNISDAFTASERFRNKYFQETVQIMDELEKNRRFNRIQGLLVNQIKMKLDNISSIFKIKRFKDFNENVKNNFTS
;
A
#
# COMPACT_ATOMS: atom_id res chain seq x y z
N MET A 1 11.93 -9.82 -20.02
CA MET A 1 10.66 -10.56 -19.83
C MET A 1 10.67 -11.24 -18.47
N ILE A 2 10.28 -10.52 -17.39
CA ILE A 2 10.30 -11.01 -15.99
C ILE A 2 8.95 -11.69 -15.64
N ARG A 3 7.88 -11.47 -16.43
CA ARG A 3 6.47 -11.68 -16.03
C ARG A 3 6.00 -13.14 -15.88
N ASN A 4 6.69 -14.15 -16.40
CA ASN A 4 6.17 -15.54 -16.52
C ASN A 4 7.10 -16.64 -15.97
N ARG A 5 7.99 -16.33 -15.01
CA ARG A 5 8.72 -17.43 -14.36
C ARG A 5 7.82 -18.16 -13.36
N PRO A 6 7.99 -19.48 -13.19
CA PRO A 6 7.33 -20.21 -12.11
C PRO A 6 7.76 -19.64 -10.74
N LEU A 7 6.91 -19.84 -9.74
CA LEU A 7 7.25 -19.50 -8.37
C LEU A 7 8.40 -20.39 -7.90
N THR A 8 9.31 -19.82 -7.11
CA THR A 8 10.29 -20.64 -6.38
C THR A 8 9.58 -21.41 -5.27
N PRO A 9 10.22 -22.42 -4.65
CA PRO A 9 9.63 -23.12 -3.49
C PRO A 9 9.23 -22.17 -2.36
N LYS A 10 10.07 -21.18 -2.02
CA LYS A 10 9.81 -20.18 -0.99
C LYS A 10 8.64 -19.27 -1.36
N GLU A 11 8.58 -18.78 -2.59
CA GLU A 11 7.45 -18.00 -3.08
C GLU A 11 6.15 -18.80 -3.07
N LYS A 12 6.20 -20.10 -3.39
CA LYS A 12 5.03 -20.98 -3.34
C LYS A 12 4.54 -21.17 -1.91
N GLU A 13 5.46 -21.36 -0.96
CA GLU A 13 5.12 -21.43 0.46
C GLU A 13 4.49 -20.13 0.96
N ALA A 14 5.07 -18.96 0.64
CA ALA A 14 4.51 -17.66 1.00
C ALA A 14 3.12 -17.43 0.37
N TRP A 15 2.93 -17.87 -0.88
CA TRP A 15 1.64 -17.84 -1.56
C TRP A 15 0.59 -18.66 -0.84
N ASP A 16 0.89 -19.92 -0.53
CA ASP A 16 -0.05 -20.83 0.12
C ASP A 16 -0.36 -20.38 1.56
N PHE A 17 0.64 -19.90 2.29
CA PHE A 17 0.52 -19.37 3.64
C PHE A 17 -0.39 -18.12 3.69
N ALA A 18 -0.12 -17.12 2.86
CA ALA A 18 -0.97 -15.93 2.78
C ALA A 18 -2.39 -16.26 2.33
N LYS A 19 -2.54 -17.18 1.36
CA LYS A 19 -3.84 -17.59 0.86
C LYS A 19 -4.68 -18.30 1.94
N ASP A 20 -4.07 -19.13 2.78
CA ASP A 20 -4.77 -19.82 3.88
C ASP A 20 -5.18 -18.84 4.98
N LEU A 21 -4.29 -17.93 5.38
CA LEU A 21 -4.60 -16.92 6.40
C LEU A 21 -5.72 -15.96 5.97
N HIS A 22 -5.77 -15.57 4.70
CA HIS A 22 -6.79 -14.68 4.16
C HIS A 22 -8.02 -15.42 3.60
N LYS A 23 -8.19 -16.72 3.82
CA LYS A 23 -9.22 -17.54 3.15
C LYS A 23 -10.66 -17.07 3.37
N ASP A 24 -10.96 -16.56 4.58
CA ASP A 24 -12.29 -16.11 4.98
C ASP A 24 -12.48 -14.59 4.80
N GLN A 25 -11.46 -13.89 4.33
CA GLN A 25 -11.51 -12.44 4.13
C GLN A 25 -12.07 -12.09 2.76
N ILE A 26 -12.99 -11.13 2.76
CA ILE A 26 -13.62 -10.60 1.53
C ILE A 26 -13.22 -9.14 1.33
N ARG A 27 -12.78 -8.80 0.14
CA ARG A 27 -12.47 -7.43 -0.26
C ARG A 27 -13.75 -6.59 -0.34
N LYS A 28 -13.90 -5.59 0.55
CA LYS A 28 -15.16 -4.89 0.86
C LYS A 28 -15.94 -4.35 -0.34
N PHE A 29 -15.27 -3.74 -1.33
CA PHE A 29 -15.96 -3.06 -2.44
C PHE A 29 -16.12 -3.92 -3.69
N ILE A 30 -15.44 -5.06 -3.75
CA ILE A 30 -15.41 -5.93 -4.93
C ILE A 30 -16.17 -7.22 -4.68
N ASN A 31 -16.44 -7.54 -3.41
CA ASN A 31 -17.08 -8.79 -2.96
C ASN A 31 -16.41 -10.05 -3.54
N LYS A 32 -15.07 -10.09 -3.47
CA LYS A 32 -14.25 -11.23 -3.91
C LYS A 32 -13.28 -11.64 -2.80
N PRO A 33 -12.76 -12.88 -2.79
CA PRO A 33 -11.74 -13.31 -1.84
C PRO A 33 -10.57 -12.33 -1.81
N TYR A 34 -10.16 -11.91 -0.60
CA TYR A 34 -9.16 -10.86 -0.38
C TYR A 34 -7.83 -11.19 -1.07
N PHE A 35 -7.35 -12.43 -0.89
CA PHE A 35 -6.10 -12.89 -1.47
C PHE A 35 -6.04 -12.67 -3.00
N THR A 36 -7.07 -13.09 -3.74
CA THR A 36 -7.09 -12.96 -5.20
C THR A 36 -7.42 -11.56 -5.68
N ALA A 37 -8.23 -10.83 -4.92
CA ALA A 37 -8.66 -9.48 -5.29
C ALA A 37 -7.61 -8.42 -4.99
N HIS A 38 -6.72 -8.66 -4.01
CA HIS A 38 -5.74 -7.70 -3.55
C HIS A 38 -4.31 -8.27 -3.51
N VAL A 39 -4.00 -9.18 -2.60
CA VAL A 39 -2.63 -9.67 -2.35
C VAL A 39 -1.94 -10.16 -3.63
N GLN A 40 -2.62 -11.00 -4.40
CA GLN A 40 -2.13 -11.51 -5.67
C GLN A 40 -1.86 -10.40 -6.69
N LYS A 41 -2.69 -9.34 -6.72
CA LYS A 41 -2.51 -8.22 -7.63
C LYS A 41 -1.34 -7.33 -7.24
N VAL A 42 -1.16 -7.06 -5.93
CA VAL A 42 0.02 -6.34 -5.43
C VAL A 42 1.30 -7.08 -5.81
N ASN A 43 1.38 -8.38 -5.53
CA ASN A 43 2.51 -9.21 -5.96
C ASN A 43 2.71 -9.19 -7.49
N GLY A 44 1.62 -9.17 -8.26
CA GLY A 44 1.66 -9.04 -9.72
C GLY A 44 2.25 -7.71 -10.21
N ILE A 45 2.06 -6.62 -9.46
CA ILE A 45 2.71 -5.32 -9.74
C ILE A 45 4.20 -5.42 -9.38
N VAL A 46 4.53 -5.91 -8.18
CA VAL A 46 5.92 -6.05 -7.71
C VAL A 46 6.76 -6.89 -8.68
N LYS A 47 6.22 -7.99 -9.19
CA LYS A 47 6.86 -8.87 -10.20
C LYS A 47 7.24 -8.18 -11.51
N GLN A 48 6.71 -7.01 -11.80
CA GLN A 48 7.07 -6.26 -13.01
C GLN A 48 8.43 -5.56 -12.87
N TYR A 49 8.91 -5.38 -11.64
CA TYR A 49 10.06 -4.56 -11.32
C TYR A 49 11.22 -5.32 -10.68
N THR A 50 10.97 -6.49 -10.07
CA THR A 50 12.01 -7.28 -9.40
C THR A 50 11.83 -8.78 -9.58
N THR A 51 12.93 -9.51 -9.44
CA THR A 51 13.00 -10.97 -9.31
C THR A 51 13.55 -11.39 -7.95
N ASP A 52 13.78 -10.44 -7.03
CA ASP A 52 14.24 -10.70 -5.66
C ASP A 52 13.17 -11.52 -4.92
N GLU A 53 13.54 -12.74 -4.53
CA GLU A 53 12.63 -13.72 -3.92
C GLU A 53 12.07 -13.22 -2.59
N ASP A 54 12.90 -12.55 -1.75
CA ASP A 54 12.46 -12.04 -0.46
C ASP A 54 11.46 -10.89 -0.61
N ILE A 55 11.68 -9.99 -1.55
CA ILE A 55 10.74 -8.90 -1.86
C ILE A 55 9.42 -9.47 -2.39
N LEU A 56 9.47 -10.52 -3.22
CA LEU A 56 8.25 -11.16 -3.74
C LEU A 56 7.50 -11.92 -2.64
N CYS A 57 8.20 -12.58 -1.72
CA CYS A 57 7.58 -13.19 -0.54
C CYS A 57 6.98 -12.12 0.39
N ALA A 58 7.70 -11.03 0.68
CA ALA A 58 7.18 -9.93 1.48
C ALA A 58 5.93 -9.28 0.86
N ALA A 59 5.89 -9.14 -0.48
CA ALA A 59 4.71 -8.65 -1.19
C ALA A 59 3.49 -9.59 -1.09
N LEU A 60 3.71 -10.91 -0.99
CA LEU A 60 2.62 -11.88 -0.72
C LEU A 60 2.14 -11.83 0.72
N LEU A 61 3.00 -11.44 1.65
CA LEU A 61 2.75 -11.46 3.09
C LEU A 61 2.44 -10.08 3.68
N HIS A 62 2.36 -9.02 2.86
CA HIS A 62 2.38 -7.62 3.30
C HIS A 62 1.28 -7.22 4.28
N ASP A 63 0.11 -7.84 4.20
CA ASP A 63 -1.03 -7.60 5.09
C ASP A 63 -1.22 -8.70 6.15
N VAL A 64 -0.41 -9.76 6.15
CA VAL A 64 -0.60 -10.93 7.01
C VAL A 64 -0.50 -10.59 8.49
N ILE A 65 0.49 -9.78 8.89
CA ILE A 65 0.65 -9.37 10.30
C ILE A 65 -0.52 -8.45 10.71
N GLU A 66 -0.85 -7.45 9.87
CA GLU A 66 -1.89 -6.46 10.20
C GLU A 66 -3.29 -7.08 10.29
N ASP A 67 -3.59 -8.03 9.41
CA ASP A 67 -4.96 -8.52 9.23
C ASP A 67 -5.23 -9.88 9.90
N CYS A 68 -4.20 -10.70 10.17
CA CYS A 68 -4.38 -12.10 10.56
C CYS A 68 -3.81 -12.45 11.94
N PHE A 69 -3.09 -11.56 12.59
CA PHE A 69 -2.54 -11.76 13.93
C PHE A 69 -3.06 -10.70 14.90
N GLU A 70 -3.45 -11.15 16.10
CA GLU A 70 -3.84 -10.24 17.19
C GLU A 70 -2.62 -9.52 17.75
N ASP A 71 -1.50 -10.24 17.87
CA ASP A 71 -0.21 -9.73 18.33
C ASP A 71 0.77 -9.64 17.15
N PRO A 72 1.17 -8.42 16.74
CA PRO A 72 2.11 -8.21 15.64
C PRO A 72 3.49 -8.83 15.86
N ASP A 73 3.97 -8.94 17.11
CA ASP A 73 5.27 -9.52 17.41
C ASP A 73 5.24 -11.05 17.25
N VAL A 74 4.13 -11.70 17.57
CA VAL A 74 3.91 -13.13 17.28
C VAL A 74 3.89 -13.36 15.77
N GLY A 75 3.16 -12.51 15.02
CA GLY A 75 3.13 -12.58 13.56
C GLY A 75 4.53 -12.42 12.95
N HIS A 76 5.31 -11.44 13.42
CA HIS A 76 6.68 -11.22 12.97
C HIS A 76 7.58 -12.44 13.21
N HIS A 77 7.52 -13.01 14.43
CA HIS A 77 8.32 -14.18 14.78
C HIS A 77 8.00 -15.38 13.88
N ILE A 78 6.73 -15.66 13.64
CA ILE A 78 6.30 -16.74 12.73
C ILE A 78 6.82 -16.51 11.30
N LEU A 79 6.78 -15.28 10.81
CA LEU A 79 7.31 -14.96 9.48
C LEU A 79 8.84 -15.09 9.43
N GLU A 80 9.54 -14.71 10.49
CA GLU A 80 11.00 -14.86 10.59
C GLU A 80 11.42 -16.33 10.54
N GLU A 81 10.75 -17.21 11.31
CA GLU A 81 11.02 -18.65 11.30
C GLU A 81 10.75 -19.31 9.94
N LYS A 82 9.67 -18.91 9.25
CA LYS A 82 9.26 -19.52 7.98
C LYS A 82 9.98 -18.96 6.77
N PHE A 83 10.14 -17.65 6.70
CA PHE A 83 10.59 -16.93 5.51
C PHE A 83 11.89 -16.17 5.68
N GLY A 84 12.46 -16.21 6.89
CA GLY A 84 13.72 -15.54 7.23
C GLY A 84 13.55 -14.08 7.60
N LYS A 85 14.54 -13.57 8.33
CA LYS A 85 14.53 -12.25 8.96
C LYS A 85 14.23 -11.11 7.98
N ARG A 86 14.83 -11.10 6.79
CA ARG A 86 14.64 -10.02 5.82
C ARG A 86 13.19 -9.89 5.38
N VAL A 87 12.51 -11.00 5.11
CA VAL A 87 11.08 -11.01 4.75
C VAL A 87 10.23 -10.49 5.92
N ALA A 88 10.47 -11.00 7.13
CA ALA A 88 9.72 -10.62 8.32
C ALA A 88 9.89 -9.12 8.64
N ASP A 89 11.10 -8.59 8.56
CA ASP A 89 11.38 -7.17 8.81
C ASP A 89 10.68 -6.26 7.79
N ILE A 90 10.71 -6.60 6.50
CA ILE A 90 9.98 -5.84 5.47
C ILE A 90 8.48 -5.84 5.77
N VAL A 91 7.89 -6.99 6.13
CA VAL A 91 6.46 -7.08 6.43
C VAL A 91 6.12 -6.30 7.72
N LYS A 92 7.00 -6.33 8.74
CA LYS A 92 6.84 -5.51 9.96
C LYS A 92 6.80 -4.01 9.64
N GLU A 93 7.67 -3.53 8.76
CA GLU A 93 7.63 -2.13 8.31
C GLU A 93 6.32 -1.78 7.59
N LEU A 94 5.72 -2.72 6.86
CA LEU A 94 4.46 -2.53 6.13
C LEU A 94 3.23 -2.52 7.05
N THR A 95 3.29 -3.22 8.18
CA THR A 95 2.19 -3.37 9.16
C THR A 95 1.90 -2.05 9.86
N SER A 96 0.65 -1.59 9.83
CA SER A 96 0.20 -0.38 10.54
C SER A 96 -0.30 -0.74 11.94
N SER A 97 -0.01 0.12 12.92
CA SER A 97 -0.56 0.02 14.27
C SER A 97 -1.80 0.90 14.39
N LYS A 98 -2.93 0.31 14.79
CA LYS A 98 -4.15 1.07 15.04
C LYS A 98 -4.01 1.97 16.27
N ASP A 99 -3.34 1.46 17.30
CA ASP A 99 -3.14 2.20 18.56
C ASP A 99 -2.27 3.44 18.33
N GLU A 100 -1.21 3.34 17.52
CA GLU A 100 -0.40 4.49 17.15
C GLU A 100 -1.21 5.52 16.35
N ILE A 101 -2.01 5.06 15.36
CA ILE A 101 -2.84 5.96 14.54
C ILE A 101 -3.83 6.74 15.40
N ASP A 102 -4.49 6.06 16.35
CA ASP A 102 -5.57 6.65 17.12
C ASP A 102 -5.06 7.57 18.27
N ASN A 103 -3.86 7.30 18.79
CA ASN A 103 -3.32 8.01 19.95
C ASN A 103 -2.31 9.11 19.62
N ASP A 104 -1.52 8.94 18.54
CA ASP A 104 -0.33 9.75 18.30
C ASP A 104 -0.43 10.66 17.06
N TYR A 105 -1.48 10.50 16.22
CA TYR A 105 -1.60 11.23 14.96
C TYR A 105 -2.98 11.84 14.74
N ASP A 106 -3.03 13.04 14.14
CA ASP A 106 -4.26 13.74 13.82
C ASP A 106 -5.09 13.02 12.74
N SER A 107 -4.43 12.27 11.88
CA SER A 107 -5.08 11.46 10.82
C SER A 107 -4.25 10.24 10.42
N LYS A 108 -4.94 9.26 9.80
CA LYS A 108 -4.24 8.12 9.17
C LYS A 108 -3.26 8.56 8.08
N ALA A 109 -3.52 9.66 7.40
CA ALA A 109 -2.62 10.20 6.38
C ALA A 109 -1.32 10.70 7.01
N ASP A 110 -1.38 11.44 8.12
CA ASP A 110 -0.19 11.95 8.82
C ASP A 110 0.67 10.80 9.36
N TYR A 111 0.05 9.79 9.96
CA TYR A 111 0.75 8.55 10.34
C TYR A 111 1.47 7.91 9.15
N LEU A 112 0.76 7.72 8.02
CA LEU A 112 1.35 7.06 6.86
C LEU A 112 2.47 7.90 6.21
N ILE A 113 2.40 9.23 6.24
CA ILE A 113 3.48 10.09 5.75
C ILE A 113 4.75 9.83 6.54
N ILE A 114 4.68 9.89 7.87
CA ILE A 114 5.83 9.67 8.75
C ILE A 114 6.36 8.24 8.60
N LYS A 115 5.46 7.25 8.64
CA LYS A 115 5.83 5.85 8.47
C LYS A 115 6.52 5.58 7.14
N MET A 116 5.93 6.01 6.02
CA MET A 116 6.50 5.80 4.69
C MET A 116 7.79 6.60 4.48
N PHE A 117 7.98 7.72 5.17
CA PHE A 117 9.24 8.46 5.15
C PHE A 117 10.40 7.65 5.74
N HIS A 118 10.14 6.85 6.78
CA HIS A 118 11.17 6.06 7.49
C HIS A 118 11.31 4.62 6.98
N MET A 119 10.42 4.13 6.10
CA MET A 119 10.50 2.79 5.53
C MET A 119 11.83 2.56 4.79
N SER A 120 12.32 1.31 4.83
CA SER A 120 13.36 0.85 3.90
C SER A 120 12.92 1.03 2.44
N ASP A 121 13.86 0.97 1.51
CA ASP A 121 13.54 1.08 0.08
C ASP A 121 12.66 -0.07 -0.40
N GLU A 122 12.85 -1.26 0.15
CA GLU A 122 12.06 -2.45 -0.15
C GLU A 122 10.62 -2.34 0.37
N ALA A 123 10.45 -1.94 1.62
CA ALA A 123 9.12 -1.75 2.21
C ALA A 123 8.35 -0.63 1.50
N LEU A 124 9.01 0.51 1.23
CA LEU A 124 8.37 1.60 0.48
C LEU A 124 7.97 1.17 -0.92
N PHE A 125 8.81 0.40 -1.61
CA PHE A 125 8.49 -0.12 -2.94
C PHE A 125 7.20 -0.96 -2.92
N ILE A 126 7.07 -1.89 -1.98
CA ILE A 126 5.87 -2.71 -1.82
C ILE A 126 4.67 -1.84 -1.42
N LYS A 127 4.84 -0.88 -0.50
CA LYS A 127 3.76 0.04 -0.08
C LYS A 127 3.23 0.91 -1.21
N LEU A 128 4.10 1.35 -2.12
CA LEU A 128 3.68 2.07 -3.33
C LEU A 128 2.91 1.16 -4.30
N CYS A 129 3.30 -0.11 -4.45
CA CYS A 129 2.55 -1.09 -5.25
C CYS A 129 1.17 -1.39 -4.66
N ASP A 130 1.08 -1.56 -3.33
CA ASP A 130 -0.17 -1.71 -2.59
C ASP A 130 -1.09 -0.50 -2.83
N ARG A 131 -0.57 0.72 -2.65
CA ARG A 131 -1.34 1.94 -2.85
C ARG A 131 -1.83 2.10 -4.29
N LEU A 132 -1.00 1.76 -5.27
CA LEU A 132 -1.38 1.77 -6.70
C LEU A 132 -2.53 0.79 -6.99
N GLN A 133 -2.51 -0.39 -6.36
CA GLN A 133 -3.58 -1.37 -6.47
C GLN A 133 -4.86 -0.89 -5.76
N ASN A 134 -4.74 -0.32 -4.56
CA ASN A 134 -5.86 0.21 -3.78
C ASN A 134 -6.60 1.34 -4.52
N ILE A 135 -5.89 2.24 -5.18
CA ILE A 135 -6.51 3.29 -6.01
C ILE A 135 -7.33 2.66 -7.14
N SER A 136 -6.85 1.57 -7.72
CA SER A 136 -7.60 0.87 -8.78
C SER A 136 -8.91 0.28 -8.26
N ASP A 137 -8.94 -0.23 -7.04
CA ASP A 137 -10.16 -0.76 -6.41
C ASP A 137 -11.11 0.35 -5.96
N ALA A 138 -10.60 1.55 -5.66
CA ALA A 138 -11.41 2.68 -5.22
C ALA A 138 -12.46 3.13 -6.25
N PHE A 139 -12.31 2.76 -7.53
CA PHE A 139 -13.34 2.99 -8.55
C PHE A 139 -14.68 2.36 -8.22
N THR A 140 -14.69 1.21 -7.57
CA THR A 140 -15.91 0.46 -7.20
C THR A 140 -16.43 0.81 -5.81
N ALA A 141 -15.69 1.63 -5.06
CA ALA A 141 -16.06 2.04 -3.71
C ALA A 141 -17.14 3.13 -3.72
N SER A 142 -17.79 3.32 -2.55
CA SER A 142 -18.71 4.45 -2.34
C SER A 142 -17.98 5.78 -2.58
N GLU A 143 -18.73 6.79 -3.02
CA GLU A 143 -18.19 8.13 -3.30
C GLU A 143 -17.45 8.71 -2.07
N ARG A 144 -18.04 8.60 -0.88
CA ARG A 144 -17.43 9.08 0.36
C ARG A 144 -16.08 8.43 0.63
N PHE A 145 -15.99 7.09 0.50
CA PHE A 145 -14.74 6.37 0.71
C PHE A 145 -13.71 6.73 -0.37
N ARG A 146 -14.12 6.75 -1.62
CA ARG A 146 -13.25 7.10 -2.77
C ARG A 146 -12.65 8.49 -2.60
N ASN A 147 -13.47 9.50 -2.27
CA ASN A 147 -13.00 10.87 -2.10
C ASN A 147 -12.02 10.99 -0.94
N LYS A 148 -12.32 10.36 0.21
CA LYS A 148 -11.42 10.35 1.36
C LYS A 148 -10.09 9.69 1.01
N TYR A 149 -10.11 8.46 0.47
CA TYR A 149 -8.90 7.71 0.13
C TYR A 149 -8.06 8.42 -0.94
N PHE A 150 -8.72 9.09 -1.87
CA PHE A 150 -8.10 9.90 -2.89
C PHE A 150 -7.35 11.09 -2.28
N GLN A 151 -8.01 11.88 -1.44
CA GLN A 151 -7.40 13.04 -0.78
C GLN A 151 -6.22 12.65 0.10
N GLU A 152 -6.37 11.60 0.92
CA GLU A 152 -5.28 11.05 1.73
C GLU A 152 -4.09 10.64 0.85
N THR A 153 -4.34 10.00 -0.30
CA THR A 153 -3.25 9.58 -1.18
C THR A 153 -2.54 10.76 -1.83
N VAL A 154 -3.26 11.81 -2.24
CA VAL A 154 -2.65 13.05 -2.76
C VAL A 154 -1.75 13.68 -1.70
N GLN A 155 -2.25 13.84 -0.47
CA GLN A 155 -1.47 14.40 0.65
C GLN A 155 -0.19 13.60 0.90
N ILE A 156 -0.30 12.27 0.98
CA ILE A 156 0.85 11.39 1.21
C ILE A 156 1.88 11.53 0.09
N MET A 157 1.45 11.50 -1.18
CA MET A 157 2.40 11.60 -2.31
C MET A 157 3.08 12.96 -2.38
N ASP A 158 2.34 14.04 -2.16
CA ASP A 158 2.88 15.40 -2.17
C ASP A 158 3.91 15.62 -1.04
N GLU A 159 3.66 15.08 0.16
CA GLU A 159 4.60 15.20 1.28
C GLU A 159 5.85 14.30 1.12
N LEU A 160 5.68 13.09 0.62
CA LEU A 160 6.81 12.22 0.33
C LEU A 160 7.73 12.80 -0.75
N GLU A 161 7.18 13.38 -1.83
CA GLU A 161 7.99 14.01 -2.89
C GLU A 161 8.81 15.22 -2.39
N LYS A 162 8.32 15.96 -1.40
CA LYS A 162 9.04 17.09 -0.81
C LYS A 162 10.20 16.65 0.07
N ASN A 163 10.02 15.54 0.81
CA ASN A 163 10.85 15.21 1.96
C ASN A 163 11.69 13.94 1.77
N ARG A 164 11.38 13.08 0.78
CA ARG A 164 12.09 11.82 0.54
C ARG A 164 12.65 11.74 -0.87
N ARG A 165 13.89 11.26 -1.00
CA ARG A 165 14.47 10.89 -2.29
C ARG A 165 13.97 9.50 -2.69
N PHE A 166 13.44 9.39 -3.91
CA PHE A 166 13.02 8.12 -4.50
C PHE A 166 14.11 7.53 -5.37
N ASN A 167 14.27 6.21 -5.31
CA ASN A 167 14.97 5.49 -6.35
C ASN A 167 14.14 5.48 -7.65
N ARG A 168 14.73 4.99 -8.75
CA ARG A 168 14.09 5.01 -10.08
C ARG A 168 12.72 4.30 -10.09
N ILE A 169 12.61 3.15 -9.43
CA ILE A 169 11.36 2.35 -9.44
C ILE A 169 10.29 3.05 -8.59
N GLN A 170 10.65 3.54 -7.41
CA GLN A 170 9.75 4.29 -6.54
C GLN A 170 9.22 5.55 -7.26
N GLY A 171 10.08 6.30 -7.94
CA GLY A 171 9.66 7.47 -8.71
C GLY A 171 8.69 7.12 -9.85
N LEU A 172 8.91 5.99 -10.55
CA LEU A 172 7.97 5.50 -11.56
C LEU A 172 6.59 5.15 -10.96
N LEU A 173 6.56 4.51 -9.79
CA LEU A 173 5.32 4.15 -9.10
C LEU A 173 4.58 5.39 -8.58
N VAL A 174 5.27 6.36 -7.99
CA VAL A 174 4.69 7.65 -7.57
C VAL A 174 4.04 8.35 -8.77
N ASN A 175 4.72 8.41 -9.91
CA ASN A 175 4.15 8.98 -11.13
C ASN A 175 2.90 8.22 -11.62
N GLN A 176 2.91 6.88 -11.58
CA GLN A 176 1.73 6.08 -11.95
C GLN A 176 0.55 6.31 -11.00
N ILE A 177 0.81 6.42 -9.69
CA ILE A 177 -0.19 6.77 -8.69
C ILE A 177 -0.80 8.13 -9.01
N LYS A 178 0.02 9.15 -9.27
CA LYS A 178 -0.44 10.52 -9.59
C LYS A 178 -1.25 10.56 -10.88
N MET A 179 -0.80 9.89 -11.92
CA MET A 179 -1.56 9.79 -13.19
C MET A 179 -2.93 9.12 -12.98
N LYS A 180 -3.01 8.07 -12.15
CA LYS A 180 -4.29 7.44 -11.81
C LYS A 180 -5.20 8.37 -11.01
N LEU A 181 -4.63 9.10 -10.04
CA LEU A 181 -5.37 10.09 -9.26
C LEU A 181 -5.93 11.20 -10.16
N ASP A 182 -5.17 11.69 -11.14
CA ASP A 182 -5.62 12.69 -12.11
C ASP A 182 -6.78 12.18 -12.98
N ASN A 183 -6.66 10.96 -13.49
CA ASN A 183 -7.71 10.32 -14.26
C ASN A 183 -9.00 10.12 -13.43
N ILE A 184 -8.88 9.66 -12.19
CA ILE A 184 -10.03 9.48 -11.27
C ILE A 184 -10.66 10.84 -10.97
N SER A 185 -9.85 11.85 -10.66
CA SER A 185 -10.31 13.22 -10.40
C SER A 185 -11.11 13.79 -11.57
N SER A 186 -10.60 13.60 -12.78
CA SER A 186 -11.29 14.02 -14.01
C SER A 186 -12.63 13.31 -14.20
N ILE A 187 -12.67 11.97 -14.03
CA ILE A 187 -13.89 11.17 -14.25
C ILE A 187 -14.97 11.51 -13.21
N PHE A 188 -14.59 11.62 -11.93
CA PHE A 188 -15.55 11.80 -10.82
C PHE A 188 -15.70 13.26 -10.39
N LYS A 189 -15.05 14.22 -11.05
CA LYS A 189 -15.04 15.65 -10.69
C LYS A 189 -14.65 15.90 -9.22
N ILE A 190 -13.72 15.10 -8.69
CA ILE A 190 -13.22 15.23 -7.33
C ILE A 190 -12.27 16.43 -7.29
N LYS A 191 -12.55 17.43 -6.44
CA LYS A 191 -11.65 18.59 -6.25
C LYS A 191 -10.37 18.13 -5.52
N ARG A 192 -9.22 18.54 -6.04
CA ARG A 192 -7.94 18.36 -5.33
C ARG A 192 -7.88 19.30 -4.12
N PHE A 193 -7.21 18.88 -3.08
CA PHE A 193 -7.01 19.69 -1.84
C PHE A 193 -6.30 21.03 -2.14
N LYS A 194 -5.44 21.09 -3.17
CA LYS A 194 -4.79 22.34 -3.62
C LYS A 194 -5.80 23.37 -4.11
N ASP A 195 -6.82 22.94 -4.84
CA ASP A 195 -7.86 23.84 -5.37
C ASP A 195 -8.72 24.41 -4.23
N PHE A 196 -8.85 23.69 -3.12
CA PHE A 196 -9.56 24.15 -1.94
C PHE A 196 -8.78 25.23 -1.18
N ASN A 197 -7.47 25.05 -1.01
CA ASN A 197 -6.61 26.02 -0.31
C ASN A 197 -6.40 27.32 -1.12
N GLU A 198 -6.37 27.26 -2.44
CA GLU A 198 -6.32 28.47 -3.29
C GLU A 198 -7.64 29.25 -3.24
N ASN A 199 -8.78 28.58 -3.23
CA ASN A 199 -10.09 29.24 -3.08
C ASN A 199 -10.28 29.84 -1.68
N VAL A 200 -9.75 29.23 -0.64
CA VAL A 200 -9.80 29.80 0.75
C VAL A 200 -8.90 31.03 0.83
N LYS A 201 -7.68 31.00 0.27
CA LYS A 201 -6.79 32.18 0.25
C LYS A 201 -7.38 33.34 -0.53
N ASN A 202 -8.05 33.11 -1.65
CA ASN A 202 -8.67 34.15 -2.49
C ASN A 202 -9.92 34.76 -1.85
N ASN A 203 -10.60 34.07 -0.94
CA ASN A 203 -11.77 34.59 -0.23
C ASN A 203 -11.42 35.40 1.04
N PHE A 204 -10.17 35.40 1.47
CA PHE A 204 -9.69 36.22 2.61
C PHE A 204 -8.87 37.45 2.17
N THR A 205 -8.71 37.67 0.86
CA THR A 205 -7.98 38.82 0.29
C THR A 205 -8.87 39.80 -0.50
N SER A 206 -10.20 39.67 -0.36
CA SER A 206 -11.18 40.61 -0.94
C SER A 206 -11.92 41.40 0.12
#